data_0fe2810a6dde48471982772b3ae5eaf2
#
_entry.id   0fe2810a6dde48471982772b3ae5eaf2
#
_cell.length_a   1.000
_cell.length_b   1.000
_cell.length_c   1.000
_cell.angle_alpha   90.00
_cell.angle_beta   90.00
_cell.angle_gamma   90.00
#
_symmetry.space_group_name_H-M   'P 1'
#
loop_
_entity.id
_entity.type
_entity.pdbx_description
1 polymer ?
#
loop_
_entity_poly.entity_id
_entity_poly.type
_entity_poly.pdbx_seq_one_letter_code
_entity_poly.pdbx_strand_id
1 'polypeptide(L)'
;MSLPPVSFGTSGLRGLSDGFTPDVVFAHIGGFVETACTDARSREVVIGRDLRASSPQIAALVGGALTALGWKPINAGAVPTPALAAYALKRGIAAIMVTGSHIPPDYNGLKFYRPDGELLKSDEEPIRAAAKALSEASPDFEPFLPHEDPAARDEYAARYTDAFSPHALAG
;
A
#
# COMPACT_ATOMS: atom_id res chain seq x y z
N MET A 1 -20.48 -20.89 0.02
CA MET A 1 -19.09 -21.16 0.43
C MET A 1 -18.52 -19.80 0.84
N SER A 2 -18.15 -19.60 2.10
CA SER A 2 -17.52 -18.35 2.51
C SER A 2 -16.11 -18.29 1.92
N LEU A 3 -15.75 -17.12 1.36
CA LEU A 3 -14.38 -16.87 0.89
C LEU A 3 -13.40 -17.01 2.07
N PRO A 4 -12.19 -17.55 1.82
CA PRO A 4 -11.17 -17.54 2.87
C PRO A 4 -10.89 -16.09 3.28
N PRO A 5 -10.77 -15.83 4.59
CA PRO A 5 -10.63 -14.47 5.09
C PRO A 5 -9.32 -13.85 4.59
N VAL A 6 -9.35 -12.54 4.30
CA VAL A 6 -8.14 -11.74 4.17
C VAL A 6 -7.43 -11.77 5.52
N SER A 7 -6.16 -12.13 5.54
CA SER A 7 -5.40 -12.29 6.77
C SER A 7 -3.99 -11.71 6.65
N PHE A 8 -3.40 -11.38 7.79
CA PHE A 8 -2.00 -10.97 7.85
C PHE A 8 -1.09 -12.14 7.47
N GLY A 9 -0.26 -11.90 6.45
CA GLY A 9 0.90 -12.73 6.11
C GLY A 9 2.19 -12.12 6.67
N THR A 10 3.33 -12.49 6.11
CA THR A 10 4.67 -12.11 6.61
C THR A 10 4.96 -10.59 6.58
N SER A 11 4.25 -9.79 5.78
CA SER A 11 4.52 -8.35 5.63
C SER A 11 3.30 -7.54 5.18
N GLY A 12 2.10 -7.99 5.54
CA GLY A 12 0.86 -7.33 5.17
C GLY A 12 -0.30 -8.29 4.97
N LEU A 13 -1.37 -7.83 4.34
CA LEU A 13 -2.58 -8.60 4.11
C LEU A 13 -2.48 -9.44 2.84
N ARG A 14 -3.08 -10.64 2.87
CA ARG A 14 -3.29 -11.50 1.69
C ARG A 14 -4.65 -12.17 1.75
N GLY A 15 -5.26 -12.35 0.59
CA GLY A 15 -6.53 -13.06 0.45
C GLY A 15 -7.02 -13.10 -0.99
N LEU A 16 -8.16 -13.74 -1.23
CA LEU A 16 -8.85 -13.61 -2.51
C LEU A 16 -9.19 -12.14 -2.78
N SER A 17 -9.09 -11.72 -4.04
CA SER A 17 -9.31 -10.32 -4.44
C SER A 17 -10.68 -9.80 -4.01
N ASP A 18 -11.73 -10.63 -4.10
CA ASP A 18 -13.09 -10.30 -3.68
C ASP A 18 -13.24 -10.16 -2.15
N GLY A 19 -12.26 -10.63 -1.39
CA GLY A 19 -12.22 -10.47 0.07
C GLY A 19 -11.78 -9.08 0.54
N PHE A 20 -11.22 -8.25 -0.36
CA PHE A 20 -10.88 -6.87 -0.06
C PHE A 20 -12.10 -5.96 -0.17
N THR A 21 -13.07 -6.18 0.73
CA THR A 21 -14.28 -5.35 0.82
C THR A 21 -13.96 -3.98 1.45
N PRO A 22 -14.84 -2.97 1.29
CA PRO A 22 -14.65 -1.66 1.93
C PRO A 22 -14.38 -1.76 3.44
N ASP A 23 -15.15 -2.57 4.16
CA ASP A 23 -14.99 -2.74 5.62
C ASP A 23 -13.64 -3.35 5.98
N VAL A 24 -13.21 -4.40 5.27
CA VAL A 24 -11.91 -5.06 5.48
C VAL A 24 -10.77 -4.09 5.20
N VAL A 25 -10.84 -3.36 4.10
CA VAL A 25 -9.80 -2.38 3.74
C VAL A 25 -9.76 -1.25 4.76
N PHE A 26 -10.91 -0.65 5.09
CA PHE A 26 -10.97 0.45 6.06
C PHE A 26 -10.39 0.05 7.42
N ALA A 27 -10.82 -1.09 7.96
CA ALA A 27 -10.36 -1.56 9.26
C ALA A 27 -8.83 -1.73 9.31
N HIS A 28 -8.24 -2.37 8.29
CA HIS A 28 -6.80 -2.62 8.29
C HIS A 28 -5.96 -1.40 7.93
N ILE A 29 -6.46 -0.50 7.07
CA ILE A 29 -5.82 0.78 6.82
C ILE A 29 -5.84 1.64 8.08
N GLY A 30 -6.98 1.71 8.78
CA GLY A 30 -7.08 2.40 10.07
C GLY A 30 -6.10 1.83 11.09
N GLY A 31 -6.11 0.51 11.28
CA GLY A 31 -5.15 -0.15 12.18
C GLY A 31 -3.70 0.18 11.85
N PHE A 32 -3.33 0.18 10.56
CA PHE A 32 -1.97 0.54 10.12
C PHE A 32 -1.62 1.99 10.43
N VAL A 33 -2.47 2.96 10.06
CA VAL A 33 -2.12 4.38 10.25
C VAL A 33 -2.16 4.80 11.72
N GLU A 34 -3.02 4.20 12.53
CA GLU A 34 -3.12 4.49 13.96
C GLU A 34 -1.96 3.93 14.79
N THR A 35 -1.39 2.79 14.37
CA THR A 35 -0.40 2.10 15.21
C THR A 35 1.01 2.15 14.64
N ALA A 36 1.17 2.11 13.32
CA ALA A 36 2.48 2.03 12.67
C ALA A 36 2.94 3.34 12.00
N CYS A 37 2.09 4.39 12.01
CA CYS A 37 2.41 5.70 11.43
C CYS A 37 2.39 6.83 12.47
N THR A 38 2.54 6.54 13.75
CA THR A 38 2.49 7.52 14.86
C THR A 38 3.54 8.61 14.74
N ASP A 39 4.72 8.26 14.23
CA ASP A 39 5.86 9.17 14.05
C ASP A 39 5.94 9.79 12.65
N ALA A 40 4.89 9.62 11.84
CA ALA A 40 4.84 10.19 10.50
C ALA A 40 4.92 11.73 10.55
N ARG A 41 5.85 12.31 9.78
CA ARG A 41 6.02 13.77 9.67
C ARG A 41 4.85 14.46 8.98
N SER A 42 4.10 13.72 8.19
CA SER A 42 2.90 14.18 7.51
C SER A 42 1.85 13.06 7.50
N ARG A 43 0.59 13.41 7.31
CA ARG A 43 -0.49 12.44 7.09
C ARG A 43 -0.61 12.07 5.61
N GLU A 44 0.52 11.73 4.98
CA GLU A 44 0.59 11.32 3.59
C GLU A 44 0.95 9.83 3.50
N VAL A 45 0.28 9.12 2.59
CA VAL A 45 0.56 7.71 2.28
C VAL A 45 0.64 7.54 0.78
N VAL A 46 1.77 7.04 0.29
CA VAL A 46 1.90 6.74 -1.15
C VAL A 46 1.39 5.33 -1.43
N ILE A 47 0.54 5.21 -2.46
CA ILE A 47 -0.08 3.97 -2.92
C ILE A 47 0.52 3.58 -4.26
N GLY A 48 1.09 2.39 -4.34
CA GLY A 48 1.50 1.78 -5.60
C GLY A 48 0.74 0.47 -5.82
N ARG A 49 0.72 0.01 -7.06
CA ARG A 49 0.06 -1.24 -7.41
C ARG A 49 0.85 -2.05 -8.44
N ASP A 50 0.59 -3.35 -8.48
CA ASP A 50 1.01 -4.23 -9.58
C ASP A 50 -0.01 -4.17 -10.74
N LEU A 51 0.18 -5.04 -11.74
CA LEU A 51 -0.62 -5.07 -12.97
C LEU A 51 -1.77 -6.10 -12.92
N ARG A 52 -2.11 -6.65 -11.75
CA ARG A 52 -3.27 -7.54 -11.60
C ARG A 52 -4.56 -6.78 -11.88
N ALA A 53 -5.54 -7.46 -12.48
CA ALA A 53 -6.83 -6.87 -12.84
C ALA A 53 -7.58 -6.28 -11.63
N SER A 54 -7.42 -6.88 -10.44
CA SER A 54 -8.03 -6.41 -9.19
C SER A 54 -7.29 -5.23 -8.53
N SER A 55 -6.02 -5.01 -8.85
CA SER A 55 -5.20 -4.02 -8.15
C SER A 55 -5.68 -2.57 -8.27
N PRO A 56 -6.20 -2.10 -9.42
CA PRO A 56 -6.75 -0.74 -9.52
C PRO A 56 -7.93 -0.48 -8.58
N GLN A 57 -8.87 -1.44 -8.49
CA GLN A 57 -10.04 -1.32 -7.61
C GLN A 57 -9.63 -1.34 -6.13
N ILE A 58 -8.73 -2.25 -5.74
CA ILE A 58 -8.23 -2.33 -4.37
C ILE A 58 -7.45 -1.06 -4.00
N ALA A 59 -6.63 -0.51 -4.91
CA ALA A 59 -5.93 0.75 -4.69
C ALA A 59 -6.89 1.92 -4.47
N ALA A 60 -8.00 1.97 -5.21
CA ALA A 60 -9.04 2.98 -5.02
C ALA A 60 -9.75 2.83 -3.66
N LEU A 61 -10.01 1.61 -3.20
CA LEU A 61 -10.53 1.36 -1.84
C LEU A 61 -9.54 1.83 -0.77
N VAL A 62 -8.25 1.56 -0.94
CA VAL A 62 -7.19 2.04 -0.03
C VAL A 62 -7.16 3.57 0.03
N GLY A 63 -7.22 4.24 -1.13
CA GLY A 63 -7.22 5.70 -1.21
C GLY A 63 -8.46 6.34 -0.58
N GLY A 64 -9.64 5.76 -0.81
CA GLY A 64 -10.89 6.18 -0.18
C GLY A 64 -10.85 6.02 1.34
N ALA A 65 -10.40 4.87 1.83
CA ALA A 65 -10.24 4.59 3.26
C ALA A 65 -9.26 5.59 3.94
N LEU A 66 -8.12 5.84 3.32
CA LEU A 66 -7.16 6.85 3.80
C LEU A 66 -7.80 8.24 3.90
N THR A 67 -8.53 8.65 2.86
CA THR A 67 -9.22 9.95 2.84
C THR A 67 -10.26 10.05 3.97
N ALA A 68 -11.06 9.01 4.18
CA ALA A 68 -12.04 8.95 5.25
C ALA A 68 -11.40 9.01 6.66
N LEU A 69 -10.17 8.46 6.80
CA LEU A 69 -9.38 8.53 8.02
C LEU A 69 -8.60 9.85 8.19
N GLY A 70 -8.77 10.82 7.29
CA GLY A 70 -8.09 12.12 7.33
C GLY A 70 -6.60 12.07 6.90
N TRP A 71 -6.24 11.05 6.11
CA TRP A 71 -4.94 10.92 5.47
C TRP A 71 -5.01 11.32 4.00
N LYS A 72 -3.90 11.82 3.45
CA LYS A 72 -3.79 12.21 2.05
C LYS A 72 -3.16 11.10 1.23
N PRO A 73 -3.90 10.41 0.35
CA PRO A 73 -3.32 9.44 -0.56
C PRO A 73 -2.51 10.12 -1.66
N ILE A 74 -1.36 9.53 -2.02
CA ILE A 74 -0.56 9.86 -3.20
C ILE A 74 -0.56 8.63 -4.10
N ASN A 75 -0.97 8.76 -5.34
CA ASN A 75 -1.04 7.66 -6.28
C ASN A 75 0.24 7.57 -7.11
N ALA A 76 1.08 6.59 -6.84
CA ALA A 76 2.28 6.32 -7.64
C ALA A 76 2.01 5.45 -8.88
N GLY A 77 0.77 5.02 -9.10
CA GLY A 77 0.40 4.20 -10.23
C GLY A 77 0.96 2.78 -10.19
N ALA A 78 1.19 2.21 -11.37
CA ALA A 78 1.79 0.89 -11.51
C ALA A 78 3.32 1.00 -11.46
N VAL A 79 3.89 0.60 -10.33
CA VAL A 79 5.34 0.69 -10.07
C VAL A 79 5.87 -0.60 -9.44
N PRO A 80 7.14 -0.95 -9.61
CA PRO A 80 7.76 -2.02 -8.83
C PRO A 80 7.77 -1.66 -7.34
N THR A 81 7.57 -2.66 -6.49
CA THR A 81 7.62 -2.48 -5.03
C THR A 81 8.85 -1.70 -4.53
N PRO A 82 10.09 -1.96 -5.01
CA PRO A 82 11.24 -1.18 -4.56
C PRO A 82 11.21 0.29 -4.99
N ALA A 83 10.52 0.66 -6.09
CA ALA A 83 10.35 2.05 -6.48
C ALA A 83 9.47 2.80 -5.46
N LEU A 84 8.34 2.18 -5.07
CA LEU A 84 7.44 2.72 -4.06
C LEU A 84 8.17 2.89 -2.71
N ALA A 85 8.86 1.85 -2.26
CA ALA A 85 9.59 1.87 -1.00
C ALA A 85 10.69 2.95 -0.97
N ALA A 86 11.49 3.07 -2.03
CA ALA A 86 12.54 4.09 -2.13
C ALA A 86 11.96 5.52 -2.12
N TYR A 87 10.85 5.73 -2.83
CA TYR A 87 10.15 7.02 -2.87
C TYR A 87 9.64 7.42 -1.48
N ALA A 88 8.99 6.49 -0.78
CA ALA A 88 8.41 6.73 0.54
C ALA A 88 9.49 6.99 1.60
N LEU A 89 10.51 6.14 1.68
CA LEU A 89 11.62 6.26 2.63
C LEU A 89 12.39 7.57 2.48
N LYS A 90 12.68 7.99 1.24
CA LYS A 90 13.35 9.27 0.96
C LYS A 90 12.58 10.47 1.53
N ARG A 91 11.25 10.36 1.61
CA ARG A 91 10.34 11.41 2.10
C ARG A 91 9.93 11.25 3.55
N GLY A 92 10.23 10.12 4.17
CA GLY A 92 9.76 9.80 5.53
C GLY A 92 8.24 9.71 5.63
N ILE A 93 7.58 9.20 4.57
CA ILE A 93 6.14 8.97 4.53
C ILE A 93 5.84 7.47 4.46
N ALA A 94 4.64 7.09 4.88
CA ALA A 94 4.19 5.71 4.79
C ALA A 94 3.87 5.30 3.34
N ALA A 95 3.89 3.99 3.06
CA ALA A 95 3.49 3.47 1.76
C ALA A 95 2.65 2.19 1.86
N ILE A 96 1.79 1.99 0.87
CA ILE A 96 0.99 0.79 0.71
C ILE A 96 1.14 0.28 -0.73
N MET A 97 1.66 -0.94 -0.88
CA MET A 97 1.75 -1.61 -2.17
C MET A 97 0.63 -2.62 -2.33
N VAL A 98 -0.22 -2.41 -3.33
CA VAL A 98 -1.27 -3.36 -3.72
C VAL A 98 -0.66 -4.37 -4.66
N THR A 99 -0.40 -5.58 -4.17
CA THR A 99 0.27 -6.63 -4.95
C THR A 99 0.01 -8.03 -4.44
N GLY A 100 -0.24 -8.93 -5.37
CA GLY A 100 -0.25 -10.37 -5.09
C GLY A 100 1.13 -11.01 -5.15
N SER A 101 2.19 -10.30 -5.58
CA SER A 101 3.53 -10.87 -5.74
C SER A 101 3.50 -12.15 -6.60
N HIS A 102 3.82 -13.32 -6.01
CA HIS A 102 3.90 -14.63 -6.67
C HIS A 102 2.71 -15.54 -6.40
N ILE A 103 1.67 -15.06 -5.67
CA ILE A 103 0.47 -15.86 -5.39
C ILE A 103 -0.46 -15.91 -6.61
N PRO A 104 -1.44 -16.84 -6.67
CA PRO A 104 -2.35 -16.99 -7.81
C PRO A 104 -3.05 -15.68 -8.23
N PRO A 105 -3.49 -15.56 -9.49
CA PRO A 105 -4.01 -14.31 -10.05
C PRO A 105 -5.34 -13.84 -9.45
N ASP A 106 -6.11 -14.74 -8.86
CA ASP A 106 -7.35 -14.48 -8.12
C ASP A 106 -7.13 -13.95 -6.69
N TYR A 107 -5.88 -13.97 -6.23
CA TYR A 107 -5.46 -13.39 -4.96
C TYR A 107 -4.84 -12.00 -5.15
N ASN A 108 -4.86 -11.21 -4.07
CA ASN A 108 -4.14 -9.96 -3.97
C ASN A 108 -3.65 -9.74 -2.53
N GLY A 109 -2.97 -8.62 -2.29
CA GLY A 109 -2.47 -8.25 -0.98
C GLY A 109 -2.19 -6.76 -0.83
N LEU A 110 -2.04 -6.34 0.43
CA LEU A 110 -1.56 -5.02 0.80
C LEU A 110 -0.26 -5.18 1.58
N LYS A 111 0.85 -4.74 1.00
CA LYS A 111 2.13 -4.67 1.71
C LYS A 111 2.31 -3.27 2.28
N PHE A 112 2.52 -3.19 3.59
CA PHE A 112 2.66 -1.93 4.32
C PHE A 112 4.14 -1.56 4.52
N TYR A 113 4.41 -0.28 4.44
CA TYR A 113 5.71 0.32 4.76
C TYR A 113 5.49 1.49 5.72
N ARG A 114 6.19 1.46 6.84
CA ARG A 114 6.23 2.57 7.78
C ARG A 114 7.04 3.73 7.20
N PRO A 115 6.91 4.94 7.77
CA PRO A 115 7.71 6.10 7.33
C PRO A 115 9.23 5.89 7.40
N ASP A 116 9.68 4.99 8.28
CA ASP A 116 11.10 4.70 8.55
C ASP A 116 11.58 3.35 8.00
N GLY A 117 10.70 2.54 7.40
CA GLY A 117 11.10 1.25 6.84
C GLY A 117 9.99 0.24 6.59
N GLU A 118 10.37 -1.01 6.48
CA GLU A 118 9.41 -2.10 6.38
C GLU A 118 8.64 -2.31 7.68
N LEU A 119 7.43 -2.87 7.55
CA LEU A 119 6.65 -3.31 8.70
C LEU A 119 7.42 -4.38 9.48
N LEU A 120 7.50 -4.23 10.79
CA LEU A 120 8.14 -5.20 11.66
C LEU A 120 7.13 -6.25 12.14
N LYS A 121 7.64 -7.40 12.57
CA LYS A 121 6.80 -8.47 13.15
C LYS A 121 6.03 -8.01 14.38
N SER A 122 6.61 -7.09 15.16
CA SER A 122 5.99 -6.46 16.33
C SER A 122 4.81 -5.56 16.00
N ASP A 123 4.72 -5.06 14.76
CA ASP A 123 3.65 -4.15 14.33
C ASP A 123 2.36 -4.90 13.98
N GLU A 124 2.46 -6.20 13.64
CA GLU A 124 1.31 -7.00 13.17
C GLU A 124 0.18 -7.09 14.19
N GLU A 125 0.51 -7.36 15.46
CA GLU A 125 -0.51 -7.55 16.49
C GLU A 125 -1.22 -6.24 16.87
N PRO A 126 -0.52 -5.10 17.07
CA PRO A 126 -1.17 -3.80 17.24
C PRO A 126 -2.10 -3.44 16.08
N ILE A 127 -1.66 -3.64 14.81
CA ILE A 127 -2.47 -3.37 13.63
C ILE A 127 -3.73 -4.26 13.63
N ARG A 128 -3.61 -5.55 13.91
CA ARG A 128 -4.75 -6.47 13.98
C ARG A 128 -5.74 -6.12 15.08
N ALA A 129 -5.24 -5.75 16.25
CA ALA A 129 -6.08 -5.36 17.38
C ALA A 129 -6.87 -4.09 17.05
N ALA A 130 -6.22 -3.07 16.49
CA ALA A 130 -6.87 -1.83 16.05
C ALA A 130 -7.86 -2.09 14.89
N ALA A 131 -7.49 -2.91 13.91
CA ALA A 131 -8.38 -3.30 12.81
C ALA A 131 -9.63 -4.03 13.32
N LYS A 132 -9.49 -4.90 14.33
CA LYS A 132 -10.64 -5.57 14.95
C LYS A 132 -11.58 -4.58 15.62
N ALA A 133 -11.07 -3.56 16.31
CA ALA A 133 -11.90 -2.52 16.91
C ALA A 133 -12.63 -1.69 15.85
N LEU A 134 -12.02 -1.47 14.69
CA LEU A 134 -12.61 -0.73 13.57
C LEU A 134 -13.55 -1.58 12.70
N SER A 135 -13.52 -2.91 12.79
CA SER A 135 -14.33 -3.79 11.95
C SER A 135 -15.84 -3.71 12.23
N GLU A 136 -16.24 -3.15 13.38
CA GLU A 136 -17.65 -2.90 13.72
C GLU A 136 -18.14 -1.52 13.20
N ALA A 137 -17.22 -0.66 12.78
CA ALA A 137 -17.56 0.58 12.10
C ALA A 137 -17.94 0.25 10.66
N SER A 138 -19.15 0.64 10.24
CA SER A 138 -19.53 0.61 8.82
C SER A 138 -19.15 1.94 8.19
N PRO A 139 -17.92 2.06 7.63
CA PRO A 139 -17.47 3.32 7.08
C PRO A 139 -18.22 3.63 5.79
N ASP A 140 -18.77 4.82 5.72
CA ASP A 140 -19.34 5.36 4.49
C ASP A 140 -18.23 6.13 3.76
N PHE A 141 -17.61 5.50 2.77
CA PHE A 141 -16.62 6.14 1.90
C PHE A 141 -16.69 5.59 0.48
N GLU A 142 -16.40 6.44 -0.49
CA GLU A 142 -16.31 6.05 -1.88
C GLU A 142 -14.87 5.65 -2.24
N PRO A 143 -14.69 4.62 -3.09
CA PRO A 143 -13.40 4.30 -3.66
C PRO A 143 -12.83 5.53 -4.39
N PHE A 144 -11.64 5.96 -4.01
CA PHE A 144 -11.01 7.15 -4.56
C PHE A 144 -9.50 6.96 -4.71
N LEU A 145 -8.96 7.36 -5.85
CA LEU A 145 -7.52 7.45 -6.06
C LEU A 145 -7.22 8.75 -6.80
N PRO A 146 -6.30 9.60 -6.32
CA PRO A 146 -5.93 10.83 -7.02
C PRO A 146 -5.26 10.53 -8.37
N HIS A 147 -5.05 11.56 -9.18
CA HIS A 147 -4.25 11.43 -10.40
C HIS A 147 -2.89 10.85 -10.09
N GLU A 148 -2.38 10.06 -11.03
CA GLU A 148 -1.07 9.41 -10.90
C GLU A 148 0.05 10.46 -10.84
N ASP A 149 0.90 10.34 -9.82
CA ASP A 149 2.17 11.07 -9.70
C ASP A 149 3.29 10.16 -10.22
N PRO A 150 3.93 10.48 -11.33
CA PRO A 150 4.97 9.64 -11.92
C PRO A 150 6.30 9.68 -11.15
N ALA A 151 6.44 10.53 -10.13
CA ALA A 151 7.72 10.77 -9.46
C ALA A 151 8.37 9.50 -8.88
N ALA A 152 7.58 8.56 -8.34
CA ALA A 152 8.12 7.31 -7.81
C ALA A 152 8.78 6.46 -8.92
N ARG A 153 8.15 6.39 -10.10
CA ARG A 153 8.68 5.68 -11.27
C ARG A 153 9.92 6.39 -11.82
N ASP A 154 9.82 7.69 -12.01
CA ASP A 154 10.84 8.49 -12.69
C ASP A 154 12.11 8.60 -11.83
N GLU A 155 11.99 8.82 -10.51
CA GLU A 155 13.13 8.81 -9.59
C GLU A 155 13.80 7.42 -9.51
N TYR A 156 13.00 6.35 -9.57
CA TYR A 156 13.55 5.00 -9.56
C TYR A 156 14.29 4.67 -10.86
N ALA A 157 13.77 5.07 -12.00
CA ALA A 157 14.46 4.94 -13.30
C ALA A 157 15.75 5.74 -13.33
N ALA A 158 15.71 7.00 -12.89
CA ALA A 158 16.88 7.87 -12.83
C ALA A 158 18.02 7.28 -11.99
N ARG A 159 17.70 6.62 -10.88
CA ARG A 159 18.69 5.94 -10.03
C ARG A 159 19.58 4.96 -10.81
N TYR A 160 19.02 4.27 -11.80
CA TYR A 160 19.79 3.32 -12.62
C TYR A 160 20.47 4.00 -13.79
N THR A 161 19.78 4.91 -14.47
CA THR A 161 20.40 5.63 -15.61
C THR A 161 21.58 6.47 -15.16
N ASP A 162 21.50 7.11 -14.01
CA ASP A 162 22.58 7.95 -13.47
C ASP A 162 23.76 7.14 -12.91
N ALA A 163 23.55 5.86 -12.60
CA ALA A 163 24.61 4.97 -12.11
C ALA A 163 25.56 4.49 -13.23
N PHE A 164 25.18 4.64 -14.49
CA PHE A 164 25.95 4.19 -15.63
C PHE A 164 26.35 5.36 -16.53
N SER A 165 27.54 5.26 -17.16
CA SER A 165 27.92 6.23 -18.18
C SER A 165 26.96 6.14 -19.39
N PRO A 166 26.75 7.25 -20.14
CA PRO A 166 25.91 7.26 -21.35
C PRO A 166 26.29 6.20 -22.39
N HIS A 167 27.52 5.71 -22.34
CA HIS A 167 28.05 4.73 -23.28
C HIS A 167 28.22 3.32 -22.68
N ALA A 168 27.72 3.06 -21.48
CA ALA A 168 27.92 1.78 -20.78
C ALA A 168 27.36 0.56 -21.55
N LEU A 169 26.40 0.78 -22.45
CA LEU A 169 25.78 -0.25 -23.28
C LEU A 169 26.02 -0.03 -24.79
N ALA A 170 26.89 0.91 -25.17
CA ALA A 170 27.31 1.06 -26.54
C ALA A 170 28.26 -0.08 -26.89
N GLY A 171 27.74 -1.07 -27.68
CA GLY A 171 28.52 -2.16 -28.24
C GLY A 171 29.32 -1.72 -29.45
#